data_006e2a6c3625983e4abfa17abecd0041
#
_entry.id   006e2a6c3625983e4abfa17abecd0041
#
_cell.length_a   1.000
_cell.length_b   1.000
_cell.length_c   1.000
_cell.angle_alpha   90.00
_cell.angle_beta   90.00
_cell.angle_gamma   90.00
#
_symmetry.space_group_name_H-M   'P 1'
#
loop_
_entity.id
_entity.type
_entity.pdbx_description
1 polymer ?
#
loop_
_entity_poly.entity_id
_entity_poly.type
_entity_poly.pdbx_seq_one_letter_code
_entity_poly.pdbx_strand_id
1 'polypeptide(L)'
;MLKDWDGVESLDSKGAVAFHAIYIHLVQNIFQDELQSFGDGSFDTFYSLKYIRTQAIRSIFDGKTNLWVDNVKTVKKETLNDIVNKSFEDAFIFLKVKYGNPSELKWGDVHQVTYEHNLDADPLVQRLINFSVGPFPMAGSEMTPRAASYSVSKPFDVRAGSSMRRIIDFSDFDNGYSILPTGQSGLFRSKHYRDQTEMYNRGEFKPFMFTYDAINSSKSSKLVFKSK
;
A
#
# COMPACT_ATOMS: atom_id res chain seq x y z
N MET A 1 8.95 -7.27 -19.20
CA MET A 1 8.63 -7.02 -17.80
C MET A 1 7.26 -7.61 -17.42
N LEU A 2 6.15 -7.30 -18.09
CA LEU A 2 4.84 -7.87 -17.74
C LEU A 2 4.62 -9.29 -18.30
N LYS A 3 5.13 -9.61 -19.48
CA LYS A 3 4.87 -10.90 -20.14
C LYS A 3 5.30 -12.11 -19.31
N ASP A 4 6.40 -11.97 -18.57
CA ASP A 4 6.99 -13.05 -17.78
C ASP A 4 6.85 -12.81 -16.26
N TRP A 5 5.98 -11.86 -15.88
CA TRP A 5 5.71 -11.58 -14.48
C TRP A 5 4.72 -12.59 -13.91
N ASP A 6 5.07 -13.15 -12.77
CA ASP A 6 4.30 -14.17 -12.05
C ASP A 6 3.11 -13.62 -11.22
N GLY A 7 2.90 -12.30 -11.24
CA GLY A 7 1.89 -11.63 -10.42
C GLY A 7 2.30 -11.39 -8.96
N VAL A 8 3.54 -11.76 -8.58
CA VAL A 8 4.02 -11.56 -7.21
C VAL A 8 4.60 -10.16 -7.05
N GLU A 9 4.08 -9.43 -6.06
CA GLU A 9 4.51 -8.07 -5.72
C GLU A 9 5.58 -8.08 -4.63
N SER A 10 6.68 -8.81 -4.90
CA SER A 10 7.86 -8.82 -4.04
C SER A 10 8.67 -7.52 -4.18
N LEU A 11 9.56 -7.26 -3.23
CA LEU A 11 10.41 -6.04 -3.26
C LEU A 11 11.25 -5.95 -4.54
N ASP A 12 11.68 -7.08 -5.09
CA ASP A 12 12.51 -7.14 -6.30
C ASP A 12 11.71 -7.18 -7.61
N SER A 13 10.38 -7.15 -7.55
CA SER A 13 9.51 -7.28 -8.72
C SER A 13 9.57 -6.03 -9.60
N LYS A 14 10.10 -6.18 -10.82
CA LYS A 14 10.01 -5.17 -11.88
C LYS A 14 8.63 -5.16 -12.55
N GLY A 15 7.98 -6.34 -12.58
CA GLY A 15 6.63 -6.49 -13.13
C GLY A 15 5.60 -5.72 -12.34
N ALA A 16 5.70 -5.71 -11.01
CA ALA A 16 4.82 -4.93 -10.14
C ALA A 16 4.91 -3.42 -10.43
N VAL A 17 6.13 -2.87 -10.61
CA VAL A 17 6.32 -1.46 -10.97
C VAL A 17 5.58 -1.12 -12.26
N ALA A 18 5.81 -1.93 -13.30
CA ALA A 18 5.18 -1.72 -14.61
C ALA A 18 3.66 -1.85 -14.53
N PHE A 19 3.16 -2.90 -13.86
CA PHE A 19 1.73 -3.15 -13.71
C PHE A 19 1.03 -1.98 -13.00
N HIS A 20 1.52 -1.57 -11.85
CA HIS A 20 0.89 -0.51 -11.06
C HIS A 20 0.94 0.85 -11.77
N ALA A 21 2.04 1.18 -12.46
CA ALA A 21 2.12 2.39 -13.25
C ALA A 21 1.09 2.40 -14.39
N ILE A 22 1.02 1.31 -15.15
CA ILE A 22 0.05 1.18 -16.25
C ILE A 22 -1.38 1.20 -15.72
N TYR A 23 -1.65 0.49 -14.62
CA TYR A 23 -2.98 0.43 -14.02
C TYR A 23 -3.49 1.81 -13.56
N ILE A 24 -2.63 2.62 -12.92
CA ILE A 24 -2.97 4.00 -12.53
C ILE A 24 -3.37 4.80 -13.76
N HIS A 25 -2.52 4.81 -14.79
CA HIS A 25 -2.78 5.60 -15.99
C HIS A 25 -3.94 5.07 -16.83
N LEU A 26 -4.18 3.76 -16.79
CA LEU A 26 -5.36 3.15 -17.41
C LEU A 26 -6.66 3.66 -16.74
N VAL A 27 -6.69 3.65 -15.40
CA VAL A 27 -7.86 4.19 -14.65
C VAL A 27 -8.04 5.68 -14.94
N GLN A 28 -6.96 6.44 -14.99
CA GLN A 28 -7.00 7.87 -15.31
C GLN A 28 -7.53 8.11 -16.73
N ASN A 29 -6.97 7.42 -17.71
CA ASN A 29 -7.33 7.61 -19.12
C ASN A 29 -8.73 7.12 -19.47
N ILE A 30 -9.32 6.23 -18.65
CA ILE A 30 -10.70 5.74 -18.84
C ILE A 30 -11.73 6.63 -18.14
N PHE A 31 -11.43 7.14 -16.93
CA PHE A 31 -12.50 7.69 -16.08
C PHE A 31 -12.30 9.15 -15.67
N GLN A 32 -11.09 9.69 -15.81
CA GLN A 32 -10.79 11.00 -15.20
C GLN A 32 -11.49 12.16 -15.87
N ASP A 33 -11.63 12.13 -17.17
CA ASP A 33 -12.19 13.24 -17.94
C ASP A 33 -13.68 13.46 -17.67
N GLU A 34 -14.47 12.38 -17.56
CA GLU A 34 -15.88 12.50 -17.17
C GLU A 34 -16.02 12.78 -15.68
N LEU A 35 -15.30 12.05 -14.83
CA LEU A 35 -15.45 12.18 -13.37
C LEU A 35 -15.07 13.58 -12.87
N GLN A 36 -14.09 14.23 -13.48
CA GLN A 36 -13.74 15.62 -13.14
C GLN A 36 -14.88 16.61 -13.36
N SER A 37 -15.83 16.30 -14.28
CA SER A 37 -17.00 17.15 -14.51
C SER A 37 -17.98 17.19 -13.33
N PHE A 38 -17.91 16.21 -12.43
CA PHE A 38 -18.77 16.16 -11.23
C PHE A 38 -18.20 16.93 -10.04
N GLY A 39 -17.00 17.53 -10.17
CA GLY A 39 -16.36 18.36 -9.16
C GLY A 39 -14.98 17.88 -8.73
N ASP A 40 -14.29 18.74 -7.99
CA ASP A 40 -12.95 18.46 -7.48
C ASP A 40 -12.94 17.24 -6.54
N GLY A 41 -11.98 16.33 -6.74
CA GLY A 41 -11.85 15.13 -5.93
C GLY A 41 -12.76 13.96 -6.30
N SER A 42 -13.68 14.12 -7.28
CA SER A 42 -14.58 13.03 -7.72
C SER A 42 -13.77 11.83 -8.26
N PHE A 43 -12.73 12.08 -9.04
CA PHE A 43 -11.85 11.03 -9.53
C PHE A 43 -11.09 10.33 -8.40
N ASP A 44 -10.55 11.07 -7.44
CA ASP A 44 -9.82 10.50 -6.29
C ASP A 44 -10.73 9.63 -5.42
N THR A 45 -11.98 10.09 -5.23
CA THR A 45 -13.01 9.32 -4.53
C THR A 45 -13.30 8.00 -5.25
N PHE A 46 -13.56 8.05 -6.57
CA PHE A 46 -13.77 6.84 -7.38
C PHE A 46 -12.54 5.92 -7.33
N TYR A 47 -11.34 6.49 -7.47
CA TYR A 47 -10.10 5.70 -7.41
C TYR A 47 -9.97 4.93 -6.09
N SER A 48 -10.38 5.51 -4.98
CA SER A 48 -10.35 4.88 -3.66
C SER A 48 -11.31 3.69 -3.51
N LEU A 49 -12.37 3.62 -4.33
CA LEU A 49 -13.36 2.54 -4.34
C LEU A 49 -12.86 1.32 -5.13
N LYS A 50 -11.80 0.68 -4.63
CA LYS A 50 -11.05 -0.36 -5.34
C LYS A 50 -11.90 -1.46 -5.99
N TYR A 51 -12.92 -1.95 -5.31
CA TYR A 51 -13.78 -3.01 -5.85
C TYR A 51 -14.66 -2.52 -7.00
N ILE A 52 -15.24 -1.33 -6.87
CA ILE A 52 -16.07 -0.69 -7.92
C ILE A 52 -15.19 -0.41 -9.15
N ARG A 53 -14.05 0.21 -8.96
CA ARG A 53 -13.06 0.49 -10.00
C ARG A 53 -12.64 -0.76 -10.74
N THR A 54 -12.28 -1.83 -10.02
CA THR A 54 -11.86 -3.09 -10.62
C THR A 54 -12.99 -3.74 -11.44
N GLN A 55 -14.23 -3.72 -10.94
CA GLN A 55 -15.38 -4.25 -11.67
C GLN A 55 -15.71 -3.39 -12.90
N ALA A 56 -15.59 -2.07 -12.80
CA ALA A 56 -15.80 -1.17 -13.94
C ALA A 56 -14.80 -1.45 -15.07
N ILE A 57 -13.49 -1.53 -14.75
CA ILE A 57 -12.46 -1.89 -15.72
C ILE A 57 -12.73 -3.26 -16.33
N ARG A 58 -13.03 -4.26 -15.51
CA ARG A 58 -13.35 -5.60 -16.00
C ARG A 58 -14.53 -5.60 -16.97
N SER A 59 -15.58 -4.83 -16.67
CA SER A 59 -16.75 -4.74 -17.56
C SER A 59 -16.41 -4.13 -18.91
N ILE A 60 -15.49 -3.18 -18.97
CA ILE A 60 -14.99 -2.59 -20.21
C ILE A 60 -14.19 -3.61 -21.01
N PHE A 61 -13.25 -4.31 -20.38
CA PHE A 61 -12.42 -5.33 -21.05
C PHE A 61 -13.22 -6.56 -21.49
N ASP A 62 -14.29 -6.91 -20.77
CA ASP A 62 -15.26 -7.95 -21.16
C ASP A 62 -16.20 -7.49 -22.31
N GLY A 63 -16.08 -6.25 -22.78
CA GLY A 63 -16.93 -5.70 -23.84
C GLY A 63 -18.38 -5.43 -23.44
N LYS A 64 -18.70 -5.39 -22.12
CA LYS A 64 -20.05 -5.14 -21.61
C LYS A 64 -20.45 -3.67 -21.72
N THR A 65 -19.50 -2.78 -21.76
CA THR A 65 -19.69 -1.34 -21.94
C THR A 65 -18.47 -0.71 -22.58
N ASN A 66 -18.66 0.36 -23.34
CA ASN A 66 -17.62 1.21 -23.92
C ASN A 66 -17.85 2.70 -23.66
N LEU A 67 -18.81 3.01 -22.80
CA LEU A 67 -19.23 4.39 -22.54
C LEU A 67 -18.11 5.29 -21.97
N TRP A 68 -17.14 4.70 -21.30
CA TRP A 68 -16.03 5.37 -20.63
C TRP A 68 -14.71 5.33 -21.40
N VAL A 69 -14.73 4.83 -22.63
CA VAL A 69 -13.48 4.61 -23.41
C VAL A 69 -13.09 5.85 -24.20
N ASP A 70 -14.07 6.70 -24.51
CA ASP A 70 -13.89 7.91 -25.30
C ASP A 70 -13.48 9.09 -24.42
N ASN A 71 -12.40 9.79 -24.75
CA ASN A 71 -12.02 10.99 -24.02
C ASN A 71 -12.91 12.17 -24.46
N VAL A 72 -13.84 12.55 -23.59
CA VAL A 72 -14.81 13.62 -23.88
C VAL A 72 -14.23 15.00 -24.14
N LYS A 73 -12.92 15.19 -23.89
CA LYS A 73 -12.18 16.44 -24.15
C LYS A 73 -11.51 16.48 -25.51
N THR A 74 -11.56 15.40 -26.28
CA THR A 74 -10.96 15.30 -27.60
C THR A 74 -12.02 15.25 -28.70
N VAL A 75 -11.66 15.62 -29.93
CA VAL A 75 -12.54 15.52 -31.09
C VAL A 75 -12.53 14.13 -31.70
N LYS A 76 -11.41 13.43 -31.53
CA LYS A 76 -11.23 12.05 -32.00
C LYS A 76 -11.94 11.12 -31.03
N LYS A 77 -12.73 10.20 -31.56
CA LYS A 77 -13.28 9.11 -30.76
C LYS A 77 -12.26 8.02 -30.57
N GLU A 78 -11.84 7.80 -29.33
CA GLU A 78 -10.85 6.81 -28.97
C GLU A 78 -11.45 5.39 -28.90
N THR A 79 -10.61 4.42 -29.20
CA THR A 79 -10.88 2.99 -28.98
C THR A 79 -10.20 2.54 -27.68
N LEU A 80 -10.64 1.38 -27.15
CA LEU A 80 -9.97 0.78 -26.00
C LEU A 80 -8.46 0.55 -26.24
N ASN A 81 -8.08 0.17 -27.46
CA ASN A 81 -6.67 0.02 -27.83
C ASN A 81 -5.91 1.35 -27.80
N ASP A 82 -6.53 2.46 -28.24
CA ASP A 82 -5.92 3.80 -28.15
C ASP A 82 -5.66 4.15 -26.67
N ILE A 83 -6.66 3.94 -25.80
CA ILE A 83 -6.54 4.21 -24.36
C ILE A 83 -5.48 3.32 -23.69
N VAL A 84 -5.44 2.03 -24.01
CA VAL A 84 -4.43 1.11 -23.50
C VAL A 84 -3.03 1.56 -23.92
N ASN A 85 -2.80 1.83 -25.22
CA ASN A 85 -1.50 2.29 -25.72
C ASN A 85 -1.06 3.58 -25.04
N LYS A 86 -1.99 4.55 -24.96
CA LYS A 86 -1.72 5.81 -24.23
C LYS A 86 -1.33 5.56 -22.78
N SER A 87 -1.99 4.62 -22.10
CA SER A 87 -1.70 4.29 -20.70
C SER A 87 -0.30 3.69 -20.51
N PHE A 88 0.19 2.91 -21.48
CA PHE A 88 1.57 2.43 -21.48
C PHE A 88 2.58 3.57 -21.66
N GLU A 89 2.31 4.51 -22.57
CA GLU A 89 3.16 5.67 -22.81
C GLU A 89 3.23 6.58 -21.59
N ASP A 90 2.07 6.93 -21.02
CA ASP A 90 1.95 7.78 -19.84
C ASP A 90 2.67 7.14 -18.63
N ALA A 91 2.49 5.83 -18.42
CA ALA A 91 3.17 5.08 -17.35
C ALA A 91 4.70 5.10 -17.51
N PHE A 92 5.19 4.92 -18.75
CA PHE A 92 6.62 4.98 -19.02
C PHE A 92 7.19 6.37 -18.74
N ILE A 93 6.50 7.42 -19.20
CA ILE A 93 6.89 8.81 -18.96
C ILE A 93 6.89 9.12 -17.47
N PHE A 94 5.83 8.75 -16.77
CA PHE A 94 5.72 8.92 -15.32
C PHE A 94 6.89 8.29 -14.57
N LEU A 95 7.17 7.01 -14.83
CA LEU A 95 8.28 6.31 -14.18
C LEU A 95 9.62 6.96 -14.51
N LYS A 96 9.84 7.31 -15.77
CA LYS A 96 11.09 7.94 -16.23
C LYS A 96 11.33 9.30 -15.57
N VAL A 97 10.30 10.12 -15.48
CA VAL A 97 10.40 11.48 -14.91
C VAL A 97 10.58 11.42 -13.39
N LYS A 98 9.82 10.56 -12.71
CA LYS A 98 9.82 10.52 -11.24
C LYS A 98 10.96 9.70 -10.65
N TYR A 99 11.34 8.59 -11.29
CA TYR A 99 12.25 7.60 -10.71
C TYR A 99 13.46 7.27 -11.57
N GLY A 100 13.58 7.79 -12.79
CA GLY A 100 14.71 7.51 -13.70
C GLY A 100 14.44 6.35 -14.65
N ASN A 101 15.42 5.44 -14.85
CA ASN A 101 15.30 4.37 -15.82
C ASN A 101 14.27 3.30 -15.41
N PRO A 102 13.10 3.18 -16.10
CA PRO A 102 12.07 2.25 -15.70
C PRO A 102 12.48 0.76 -15.73
N SER A 103 13.47 0.40 -16.57
CA SER A 103 13.91 -1.00 -16.71
C SER A 103 14.70 -1.52 -15.51
N GLU A 104 15.19 -0.63 -14.67
CA GLU A 104 15.99 -0.95 -13.50
C GLU A 104 15.18 -0.94 -12.20
N LEU A 105 14.03 -0.25 -12.20
CA LEU A 105 13.20 -0.08 -11.01
C LEU A 105 12.63 -1.42 -10.52
N LYS A 106 12.72 -1.63 -9.21
CA LYS A 106 12.09 -2.71 -8.46
C LYS A 106 10.96 -2.16 -7.60
N TRP A 107 10.01 -2.99 -7.22
CA TRP A 107 8.86 -2.55 -6.43
C TRP A 107 9.27 -1.88 -5.11
N GLY A 108 10.24 -2.44 -4.40
CA GLY A 108 10.77 -1.86 -3.16
C GLY A 108 11.49 -0.51 -3.32
N ASP A 109 11.94 -0.15 -4.53
CA ASP A 109 12.57 1.16 -4.76
C ASP A 109 11.54 2.29 -4.77
N VAL A 110 10.32 1.99 -5.20
CA VAL A 110 9.24 2.97 -5.43
C VAL A 110 8.09 2.85 -4.44
N HIS A 111 7.81 1.65 -3.92
CA HIS A 111 6.71 1.36 -3.01
C HIS A 111 7.20 1.31 -1.58
N GLN A 112 7.05 2.44 -0.89
CA GLN A 112 7.62 2.65 0.43
C GLN A 112 6.55 3.07 1.45
N VAL A 113 6.77 2.69 2.71
CA VAL A 113 5.92 3.06 3.85
C VAL A 113 6.67 3.92 4.83
N THR A 114 6.05 5.01 5.25
CA THR A 114 6.42 5.76 6.44
C THR A 114 5.29 5.67 7.46
N TYR A 115 5.59 5.23 8.66
CA TYR A 115 4.64 5.23 9.78
C TYR A 115 4.66 6.62 10.39
N GLU A 116 3.79 7.49 9.85
CA GLU A 116 3.70 8.90 10.22
C GLU A 116 3.17 9.05 11.66
N HIS A 117 3.74 10.00 12.40
CA HIS A 117 3.29 10.38 13.74
C HIS A 117 2.62 11.75 13.69
N ASN A 118 1.45 11.88 14.34
CA ASN A 118 0.68 13.13 14.28
C ASN A 118 1.45 14.38 14.77
N LEU A 119 2.39 14.23 15.70
CA LEU A 119 3.22 15.35 16.17
C LEU A 119 4.19 15.85 15.10
N ASP A 120 4.55 15.04 14.11
CA ASP A 120 5.43 15.44 13.02
C ASP A 120 4.69 16.25 11.93
N ALA A 121 3.39 16.49 12.10
CA ALA A 121 2.65 17.47 11.29
C ALA A 121 3.16 18.91 11.51
N ASP A 122 3.77 19.19 12.67
CA ASP A 122 4.49 20.43 12.92
C ASP A 122 5.95 20.31 12.41
N PRO A 123 6.37 21.13 11.41
CA PRO A 123 7.71 21.03 10.83
C PRO A 123 8.85 21.24 11.82
N LEU A 124 8.63 22.03 12.88
CA LEU A 124 9.64 22.27 13.92
C LEU A 124 9.82 21.02 14.77
N VAL A 125 8.72 20.37 15.17
CA VAL A 125 8.76 19.13 15.94
C VAL A 125 9.42 18.03 15.12
N GLN A 126 9.03 17.87 13.86
CA GLN A 126 9.62 16.90 12.95
C GLN A 126 11.13 17.10 12.80
N ARG A 127 11.58 18.35 12.66
CA ARG A 127 13.02 18.68 12.55
C ARG A 127 13.81 18.38 13.81
N LEU A 128 13.21 18.59 14.99
CA LEU A 128 13.91 18.45 16.29
C LEU A 128 13.93 17.02 16.79
N ILE A 129 12.87 16.24 16.58
CA ILE A 129 12.69 14.93 17.22
C ILE A 129 12.47 13.84 16.17
N ASN A 130 11.57 14.06 15.21
CA ASN A 130 11.14 13.08 14.19
C ASN A 130 10.62 11.77 14.81
N PHE A 131 9.36 11.77 15.20
CA PHE A 131 8.69 10.59 15.78
C PHE A 131 8.32 9.53 14.75
N SER A 132 8.18 9.91 13.49
CA SER A 132 7.83 9.01 12.40
C SER A 132 8.91 7.98 12.13
N VAL A 133 8.51 6.81 11.63
CA VAL A 133 9.41 5.68 11.41
C VAL A 133 9.36 5.28 9.94
N GLY A 134 10.47 5.38 9.23
CA GLY A 134 10.58 5.10 7.79
C GLY A 134 11.41 6.16 7.04
N PRO A 135 11.39 6.14 5.68
CA PRO A 135 10.67 5.20 4.83
C PRO A 135 11.30 3.80 4.78
N PHE A 136 10.48 2.77 4.52
CA PHE A 136 10.92 1.40 4.32
C PHE A 136 10.29 0.81 3.05
N PRO A 137 11.02 -0.02 2.28
CA PRO A 137 10.45 -0.80 1.20
C PRO A 137 9.29 -1.69 1.69
N MET A 138 8.18 -1.72 0.94
CA MET A 138 7.02 -2.53 1.29
C MET A 138 6.59 -3.40 0.11
N ALA A 139 6.49 -4.72 0.33
CA ALA A 139 5.93 -5.65 -0.64
C ALA A 139 4.41 -5.67 -0.56
N GLY A 140 3.77 -6.16 -1.62
CA GLY A 140 2.31 -6.20 -1.73
C GLY A 140 1.71 -4.89 -2.21
N SER A 141 0.39 -4.83 -2.23
CA SER A 141 -0.40 -3.65 -2.61
C SER A 141 -1.78 -3.66 -1.95
N GLU A 142 -2.71 -2.87 -2.48
CA GLU A 142 -4.09 -2.81 -1.95
C GLU A 142 -4.89 -4.11 -2.16
N MET A 143 -4.48 -4.98 -3.09
CA MET A 143 -5.22 -6.19 -3.50
C MET A 143 -4.57 -7.48 -3.02
N THR A 144 -3.46 -7.40 -2.31
CA THR A 144 -2.74 -8.57 -1.80
C THR A 144 -3.07 -8.85 -0.33
N PRO A 145 -2.87 -10.08 0.18
CA PRO A 145 -2.98 -10.39 1.62
C PRO A 145 -2.06 -9.51 2.48
N ARG A 146 -0.92 -9.12 1.94
CA ARG A 146 -0.04 -8.12 2.54
C ARG A 146 -0.49 -6.73 2.09
N ALA A 147 -1.61 -6.27 2.65
CA ALA A 147 -2.22 -5.02 2.27
C ALA A 147 -1.26 -3.83 2.48
N ALA A 148 -1.02 -3.08 1.40
CA ALA A 148 -0.18 -1.89 1.36
C ALA A 148 -0.70 -0.95 0.27
N SER A 149 -1.71 -0.14 0.58
CA SER A 149 -2.39 0.71 -0.39
C SER A 149 -1.79 2.10 -0.46
N TYR A 150 -1.85 2.70 -1.63
CA TYR A 150 -1.49 4.08 -1.91
C TYR A 150 -2.66 4.84 -2.55
N SER A 151 -2.58 6.16 -2.58
CA SER A 151 -3.55 7.01 -3.28
C SER A 151 -3.06 7.38 -4.68
N VAL A 152 -3.99 7.74 -5.57
CA VAL A 152 -3.61 8.22 -6.91
C VAL A 152 -2.87 9.55 -6.88
N SER A 153 -3.13 10.38 -5.87
CA SER A 153 -2.44 11.66 -5.66
C SER A 153 -0.98 11.49 -5.19
N LYS A 154 -0.66 10.35 -4.56
CA LYS A 154 0.71 9.97 -4.17
C LYS A 154 0.97 8.52 -4.59
N PRO A 155 1.17 8.27 -5.90
CA PRO A 155 1.39 6.93 -6.41
C PRO A 155 2.60 6.27 -5.76
N PHE A 156 2.39 5.02 -5.33
CA PHE A 156 3.34 4.10 -4.69
C PHE A 156 3.72 4.42 -3.24
N ASP A 157 3.43 5.62 -2.71
CA ASP A 157 3.64 5.92 -1.29
C ASP A 157 2.56 5.22 -0.45
N VAL A 158 2.93 4.24 0.35
CA VAL A 158 1.99 3.46 1.16
C VAL A 158 1.34 4.35 2.22
N ARG A 159 0.01 4.43 2.18
CA ARG A 159 -0.78 5.24 3.12
C ARG A 159 -1.62 4.41 4.09
N ALA A 160 -1.97 3.20 3.71
CA ALA A 160 -2.74 2.31 4.56
C ALA A 160 -2.30 0.86 4.36
N GLY A 161 -2.29 0.11 5.46
CA GLY A 161 -1.94 -1.30 5.50
C GLY A 161 -2.54 -1.97 6.74
N SER A 162 -2.14 -3.20 7.00
CA SER A 162 -2.61 -3.92 8.18
C SER A 162 -2.04 -3.29 9.45
N SER A 163 -2.88 -2.82 10.35
CA SER A 163 -2.47 -2.28 11.66
C SER A 163 -1.93 -3.37 12.60
N MET A 164 -2.27 -4.63 12.33
CA MET A 164 -1.80 -5.82 13.03
C MET A 164 -1.96 -7.01 12.11
N ARG A 165 -1.02 -7.95 12.17
CA ARG A 165 -1.18 -9.28 11.57
C ARG A 165 -1.15 -10.31 12.69
N ARG A 166 -2.10 -11.25 12.67
CA ARG A 166 -2.20 -12.30 13.67
C ARG A 166 -2.58 -13.62 13.01
N ILE A 167 -1.93 -14.70 13.46
CA ILE A 167 -2.24 -16.07 13.09
C ILE A 167 -2.58 -16.80 14.38
N ILE A 168 -3.71 -17.49 14.43
CA ILE A 168 -4.16 -18.24 15.60
C ILE A 168 -4.40 -19.68 15.14
N ASP A 169 -3.71 -20.63 15.78
CA ASP A 169 -3.96 -22.05 15.61
C ASP A 169 -5.03 -22.48 16.62
N PHE A 170 -6.20 -22.91 16.13
CA PHE A 170 -7.30 -23.35 16.99
C PHE A 170 -7.07 -24.74 17.61
N SER A 171 -6.07 -25.49 17.14
CA SER A 171 -5.65 -26.76 17.75
C SER A 171 -4.66 -26.57 18.90
N ASP A 172 -3.90 -25.45 18.88
CA ASP A 172 -2.93 -25.07 19.90
C ASP A 172 -2.83 -23.54 19.97
N PHE A 173 -3.50 -22.94 20.94
CA PHE A 173 -3.53 -21.49 21.09
C PHE A 173 -2.18 -20.86 21.44
N ASP A 174 -1.21 -21.63 21.96
CA ASP A 174 0.14 -21.14 22.24
C ASP A 174 1.05 -21.18 21.00
N ASN A 175 0.62 -21.84 19.92
CA ASN A 175 1.24 -21.79 18.60
C ASN A 175 0.69 -20.62 17.75
N GLY A 176 0.42 -19.50 18.38
CA GLY A 176 -0.03 -18.28 17.75
C GLY A 176 1.11 -17.35 17.41
N TYR A 177 0.84 -16.44 16.47
CA TYR A 177 1.81 -15.44 16.01
C TYR A 177 1.15 -14.07 15.84
N SER A 178 1.87 -13.01 16.18
CA SER A 178 1.39 -11.64 16.03
C SER A 178 2.53 -10.69 15.71
N ILE A 179 2.23 -9.60 14.99
CA ILE A 179 3.18 -8.53 14.70
C ILE A 179 2.44 -7.20 14.53
N LEU A 180 3.07 -6.12 14.98
CA LEU A 180 2.63 -4.75 14.79
C LEU A 180 3.57 -4.01 13.84
N PRO A 181 3.08 -2.97 13.12
CA PRO A 181 3.91 -2.19 12.18
C PRO A 181 5.01 -1.37 12.86
N THR A 182 4.86 -1.03 14.12
CA THR A 182 5.87 -0.29 14.90
C THR A 182 6.28 -1.06 16.15
N GLY A 183 5.88 -0.62 17.32
CA GLY A 183 6.10 -1.29 18.60
C GLY A 183 4.89 -1.09 19.51
N GLN A 184 5.00 -1.54 20.75
CA GLN A 184 3.90 -1.44 21.72
C GLN A 184 4.01 -0.24 22.67
N SER A 185 5.13 0.50 22.63
CA SER A 185 5.35 1.65 23.50
C SER A 185 5.02 2.96 22.81
N GLY A 186 4.22 3.81 23.45
CA GLY A 186 4.01 5.19 23.03
C GLY A 186 5.18 6.13 23.42
N LEU A 187 6.16 5.63 24.17
CA LEU A 187 7.30 6.43 24.59
C LEU A 187 8.41 6.37 23.52
N PHE A 188 8.67 7.48 22.85
CA PHE A 188 9.63 7.60 21.77
C PHE A 188 11.03 7.05 22.09
N ARG A 189 11.52 7.23 23.33
CA ARG A 189 12.84 6.73 23.77
C ARG A 189 12.82 5.28 24.24
N SER A 190 11.67 4.62 24.24
CA SER A 190 11.58 3.21 24.59
C SER A 190 12.17 2.35 23.49
N LYS A 191 12.90 1.29 23.86
CA LYS A 191 13.35 0.27 22.92
C LYS A 191 12.17 -0.44 22.20
N HIS A 192 10.96 -0.36 22.79
CA HIS A 192 9.74 -0.94 22.24
C HIS A 192 8.90 0.04 21.42
N TYR A 193 9.43 1.20 21.06
CA TYR A 193 8.74 2.16 20.22
C TYR A 193 8.63 1.68 18.76
N ARG A 194 9.68 1.02 18.25
CA ARG A 194 9.77 0.55 16.85
C ARG A 194 10.43 -0.83 16.69
N ASP A 195 10.45 -1.63 17.73
CA ASP A 195 11.19 -2.89 17.76
C ASP A 195 10.60 -3.99 16.88
N GLN A 196 9.39 -3.80 16.35
CA GLN A 196 8.71 -4.75 15.47
C GLN A 196 8.75 -4.35 13.98
N THR A 197 9.15 -3.11 13.67
CA THR A 197 9.00 -2.54 12.32
C THR A 197 9.73 -3.35 11.26
N GLU A 198 10.97 -3.71 11.48
CA GLU A 198 11.74 -4.49 10.50
C GLU A 198 11.15 -5.88 10.28
N MET A 199 10.76 -6.58 11.34
CA MET A 199 10.10 -7.88 11.26
C MET A 199 8.77 -7.77 10.49
N TYR A 200 7.95 -6.75 10.82
CA TYR A 200 6.71 -6.49 10.12
C TYR A 200 6.94 -6.27 8.62
N ASN A 201 7.94 -5.46 8.25
CA ASN A 201 8.26 -5.15 6.86
C ASN A 201 8.86 -6.34 6.10
N ARG A 202 9.52 -7.28 6.79
CA ARG A 202 9.97 -8.56 6.21
C ARG A 202 8.89 -9.64 6.17
N GLY A 203 7.74 -9.42 6.85
CA GLY A 203 6.67 -10.42 6.94
C GLY A 203 6.91 -11.48 8.01
N GLU A 204 7.77 -11.18 8.95
CA GLU A 204 8.07 -12.01 10.11
C GLU A 204 7.07 -11.75 11.25
N PHE A 205 7.03 -12.64 12.23
CA PHE A 205 6.10 -12.59 13.35
C PHE A 205 6.81 -12.87 14.67
N LYS A 206 6.21 -12.40 15.77
CA LYS A 206 6.55 -12.80 17.13
C LYS A 206 5.57 -13.87 17.62
N PRO A 207 6.00 -14.80 18.49
CA PRO A 207 5.09 -15.71 19.18
C PRO A 207 4.00 -14.94 19.93
N PHE A 208 2.78 -15.45 19.87
CA PHE A 208 1.64 -14.93 20.59
C PHE A 208 1.09 -16.03 21.51
N MET A 209 1.45 -15.96 22.79
CA MET A 209 1.08 -16.93 23.80
C MET A 209 -0.28 -16.62 24.41
N PHE A 210 -1.06 -17.64 24.70
CA PHE A 210 -2.44 -17.50 25.18
C PHE A 210 -2.65 -18.10 26.56
N THR A 211 -2.07 -19.30 26.86
CA THR A 211 -2.28 -19.96 28.14
C THR A 211 -1.54 -19.25 29.27
N TYR A 212 -2.09 -19.38 30.47
CA TYR A 212 -1.53 -18.79 31.69
C TYR A 212 -0.07 -19.25 31.92
N ASP A 213 0.22 -20.52 31.70
CA ASP A 213 1.54 -21.10 31.91
C ASP A 213 2.55 -20.58 30.89
N ALA A 214 2.19 -20.52 29.61
CA ALA A 214 3.02 -19.95 28.55
C ALA A 214 3.33 -18.46 28.81
N ILE A 215 2.31 -17.67 29.19
CA ILE A 215 2.48 -16.24 29.53
C ILE A 215 3.38 -16.08 30.76
N ASN A 216 3.20 -16.89 31.81
CA ASN A 216 4.01 -16.80 33.01
C ASN A 216 5.47 -17.19 32.78
N SER A 217 5.73 -18.17 31.92
CA SER A 217 7.10 -18.61 31.60
C SER A 217 7.88 -17.54 30.82
N SER A 218 7.19 -16.68 30.05
CA SER A 218 7.79 -15.67 29.19
C SER A 218 7.82 -14.26 29.79
N LYS A 219 7.14 -14.01 30.91
CA LYS A 219 7.07 -12.67 31.53
C LYS A 219 8.41 -12.23 32.09
N SER A 220 8.77 -10.96 31.86
CA SER A 220 9.96 -10.30 32.40
C SER A 220 9.67 -9.42 33.63
N SER A 221 8.42 -8.96 33.77
CA SER A 221 8.00 -8.06 34.88
C SER A 221 6.51 -8.18 35.14
N LYS A 222 6.08 -7.76 36.35
CA LYS A 222 4.67 -7.73 36.77
C LYS A 222 4.35 -6.38 37.41
N LEU A 223 3.32 -5.72 36.92
CA LEU A 223 2.73 -4.54 37.53
C LEU A 223 1.42 -4.92 38.27
N VAL A 224 1.32 -4.58 39.53
CA VAL A 224 0.15 -4.89 40.36
C VAL A 224 -0.52 -3.59 40.80
N PHE A 225 -1.76 -3.39 40.39
CA PHE A 225 -2.61 -2.33 40.91
C PHE A 225 -3.36 -2.84 42.14
N LYS A 226 -3.32 -2.08 43.24
CA LYS A 226 -4.11 -2.36 44.44
C LYS A 226 -5.10 -1.22 44.67
N SER A 227 -6.35 -1.56 45.00
CA SER A 227 -7.28 -0.56 45.53
C SER A 227 -6.77 -0.05 46.88
N LYS A 228 -6.91 1.26 47.11
CA LYS A 228 -6.70 1.86 48.43
C LYS A 228 -7.80 1.48 49.37
#